data_21ddceba24b552754750c2f0b2ae5179
#
_entry.id   21ddceba24b552754750c2f0b2ae5179
#
_cell.length_a   1.000
_cell.length_b   1.000
_cell.length_c   1.000
_cell.angle_alpha   90.00
_cell.angle_beta   90.00
_cell.angle_gamma   90.00
#
_symmetry.space_group_name_H-M   'P 1'
#
loop_
_entity.id
_entity.type
_entity.pdbx_description
1 polymer ?
#
loop_
_entity_poly.entity_id
_entity_poly.type
_entity_poly.pdbx_seq_one_letter_code
_entity_poly.pdbx_strand_id
1 'polypeptide(L)'
;MIAIYDQKSRVKVLVAVLALLIGASTVVYTNILVRQVAQREQEQIELYAKAQRYIVNTEEESGLIFVQDQIINVNKTIPIILANEAGGIEGARNIDLPPHLPLADSVARLRHELALMKERHPPIVVEYAAGARVYIYYNDSRLLAQLRTYPLVQLGVIGSLAVMAYFAFSYSRRSEQNRVWVGLAKETAHQLGTPLSSLVGWQSYLRESERFQDEPIVEELGKDIRRLEIITERFSNIGSVPVLNDENLLQVTRNAIAYLESRVSRKVKFTIETDLPLDTPARVNVPLFDWVIENICKNAVDAMEGRGAITLHLRRVRPRRSWYRRRAPGPQVAVDITDTGKGISKNKLVRVFQPGYTTKRRGWGLGLALAKRIIENYHEGQLFVKWSEVGRGTTFRIVLNQ
;
A
#
# COMPACT_ATOMS: atom_id res chain seq x y z
N MET A 1 6.48 -25.06 10.22
CA MET A 1 6.03 -23.90 9.39
C MET A 1 5.77 -22.63 10.22
N ILE A 2 5.17 -22.71 11.40
CA ILE A 2 4.89 -21.54 12.28
C ILE A 2 6.18 -20.85 12.77
N ALA A 3 7.24 -21.60 13.10
CA ALA A 3 8.49 -21.04 13.61
C ALA A 3 9.26 -20.15 12.61
N ILE A 4 9.22 -20.47 11.32
CA ILE A 4 9.89 -19.68 10.25
C ILE A 4 9.14 -18.34 10.02
N TYR A 5 7.84 -18.33 10.25
CA TYR A 5 6.99 -17.12 10.13
C TYR A 5 7.27 -16.11 11.24
N ASP A 6 7.53 -16.60 12.45
CA ASP A 6 7.84 -15.77 13.63
C ASP A 6 9.24 -15.13 13.49
N GLN A 7 10.20 -15.86 12.94
CA GLN A 7 11.56 -15.37 12.71
C GLN A 7 11.63 -14.24 11.68
N LYS A 8 10.92 -14.35 10.55
CA LYS A 8 10.84 -13.26 9.53
C LYS A 8 10.13 -12.00 10.06
N SER A 9 9.16 -12.17 10.97
CA SER A 9 8.49 -11.03 11.63
C SER A 9 9.43 -10.30 12.59
N ARG A 10 10.24 -11.02 13.37
CA ARG A 10 11.24 -10.47 14.29
C ARG A 10 12.33 -9.69 13.56
N VAL A 11 12.80 -10.18 12.42
CA VAL A 11 13.78 -9.47 11.59
C VAL A 11 13.24 -8.13 11.09
N LYS A 12 11.95 -8.07 10.69
CA LYS A 12 11.31 -6.81 10.27
C LYS A 12 11.24 -5.79 11.39
N VAL A 13 10.84 -6.23 12.58
CA VAL A 13 10.78 -5.36 13.77
C VAL A 13 12.19 -4.88 14.13
N LEU A 14 13.19 -5.77 14.08
CA LEU A 14 14.58 -5.41 14.33
C LEU A 14 15.08 -4.34 13.36
N VAL A 15 14.86 -4.51 12.05
CA VAL A 15 15.26 -3.54 11.01
C VAL A 15 14.54 -2.20 11.21
N ALA A 16 13.24 -2.21 11.52
CA ALA A 16 12.48 -0.99 11.79
C ALA A 16 13.00 -0.25 13.04
N VAL A 17 13.28 -0.98 14.13
CA VAL A 17 13.85 -0.42 15.36
C VAL A 17 15.24 0.15 15.09
N LEU A 18 16.09 -0.55 14.36
CA LEU A 18 17.43 -0.10 14.01
C LEU A 18 17.39 1.18 13.15
N ALA A 19 16.51 1.24 12.15
CA ALA A 19 16.32 2.44 11.33
C ALA A 19 15.84 3.64 12.16
N LEU A 20 14.95 3.41 13.12
CA LEU A 20 14.44 4.43 14.02
C LEU A 20 15.55 4.93 14.97
N LEU A 21 16.38 4.04 15.52
CA LEU A 21 17.51 4.40 16.37
C LEU A 21 18.55 5.21 15.60
N ILE A 22 18.91 4.81 14.38
CA ILE A 22 19.84 5.56 13.51
C ILE A 22 19.25 6.96 13.23
N GLY A 23 17.98 7.04 12.86
CA GLY A 23 17.31 8.32 12.59
C GLY A 23 17.32 9.24 13.81
N ALA A 24 16.96 8.73 14.98
CA ALA A 24 16.95 9.49 16.23
C ALA A 24 18.35 9.97 16.62
N SER A 25 19.35 9.07 16.54
CA SER A 25 20.75 9.39 16.84
C SER A 25 21.29 10.51 15.93
N THR A 26 20.96 10.45 14.63
CA THR A 26 21.43 11.47 13.67
C THR A 26 20.75 12.81 13.89
N VAL A 27 19.46 12.84 14.24
CA VAL A 27 18.76 14.09 14.59
C VAL A 27 19.38 14.73 15.84
N VAL A 28 19.64 13.92 16.88
CA VAL A 28 20.31 14.41 18.10
C VAL A 28 21.70 14.97 17.79
N TYR A 29 22.51 14.23 17.03
CA TYR A 29 23.85 14.65 16.65
C TYR A 29 23.82 15.95 15.83
N THR A 30 22.92 16.06 14.84
CA THR A 30 22.78 17.28 14.04
C THR A 30 22.33 18.49 14.89
N ASN A 31 21.43 18.30 15.86
CA ASN A 31 21.05 19.37 16.78
C ASN A 31 22.22 19.85 17.66
N ILE A 32 23.09 18.95 18.09
CA ILE A 32 24.31 19.31 18.83
C ILE A 32 25.24 20.15 17.93
N LEU A 33 25.47 19.72 16.68
CA LEU A 33 26.29 20.47 15.71
C LEU A 33 25.68 21.85 15.43
N VAL A 34 24.38 21.96 15.23
CA VAL A 34 23.69 23.25 15.01
C VAL A 34 23.95 24.20 16.17
N ARG A 35 23.84 23.73 17.42
CA ARG A 35 24.13 24.57 18.59
C ARG A 35 25.56 25.00 18.67
N GLN A 36 26.53 24.12 18.38
CA GLN A 36 27.95 24.46 18.39
C GLN A 36 28.32 25.49 17.34
N VAL A 37 27.80 25.33 16.11
CA VAL A 37 28.03 26.26 15.01
C VAL A 37 27.39 27.62 15.33
N ALA A 38 26.12 27.63 15.81
CA ALA A 38 25.47 28.87 16.17
C ALA A 38 26.20 29.65 17.27
N GLN A 39 26.74 28.95 18.28
CA GLN A 39 27.52 29.58 19.31
C GLN A 39 28.84 30.19 18.74
N ARG A 40 29.56 29.49 17.89
CA ARG A 40 30.76 30.01 17.22
C ARG A 40 30.44 31.20 16.35
N GLU A 41 29.36 31.19 15.61
CA GLU A 41 28.96 32.36 14.81
C GLU A 41 28.64 33.56 15.68
N GLN A 42 27.96 33.35 16.81
CA GLN A 42 27.70 34.43 17.77
C GLN A 42 29.00 35.02 18.33
N GLU A 43 29.95 34.18 18.75
CA GLU A 43 31.26 34.63 19.24
C GLU A 43 32.02 35.42 18.16
N GLN A 44 31.96 35.00 16.89
CA GLN A 44 32.57 35.73 15.75
C GLN A 44 31.94 37.11 15.53
N ILE A 45 30.59 37.19 15.65
CA ILE A 45 29.88 38.47 15.49
C ILE A 45 30.18 39.42 16.66
N GLU A 46 30.27 38.92 17.89
CA GLU A 46 30.67 39.70 19.04
C GLU A 46 32.12 40.23 18.88
N LEU A 47 33.05 39.41 18.36
CA LEU A 47 34.39 39.82 18.05
C LEU A 47 34.39 40.87 16.93
N TYR A 48 33.60 40.70 15.90
CA TYR A 48 33.42 41.68 14.81
C TYR A 48 32.91 43.02 15.37
N ALA A 49 31.97 43.03 16.28
CA ALA A 49 31.44 44.24 16.92
C ALA A 49 32.49 44.95 17.77
N LYS A 50 33.33 44.19 18.52
CA LYS A 50 34.47 44.75 19.29
C LYS A 50 35.50 45.34 18.37
N ALA A 51 35.82 44.69 17.28
CA ALA A 51 36.76 45.19 16.26
C ALA A 51 36.24 46.47 15.61
N GLN A 52 34.95 46.52 15.27
CA GLN A 52 34.34 47.73 14.70
C GLN A 52 34.37 48.89 15.69
N ARG A 53 34.11 48.65 16.97
CA ARG A 53 34.25 49.68 18.03
C ARG A 53 35.68 50.19 18.16
N TYR A 54 36.68 49.31 18.07
CA TYR A 54 38.09 49.67 18.15
C TYR A 54 38.50 50.55 16.96
N ILE A 55 38.16 50.18 15.73
CA ILE A 55 38.47 50.92 14.49
C ILE A 55 37.95 52.36 14.56
N VAL A 56 36.77 52.55 15.08
CA VAL A 56 36.11 53.86 15.11
C VAL A 56 36.64 54.78 16.23
N ASN A 57 37.15 54.21 17.32
CA ASN A 57 37.57 54.96 18.51
C ASN A 57 39.10 55.09 18.61
N THR A 58 39.89 54.58 17.64
CA THR A 58 41.36 54.61 17.67
C THR A 58 41.89 55.40 16.50
N GLU A 59 42.84 56.31 16.79
CA GLU A 59 43.55 57.14 15.79
C GLU A 59 44.88 56.52 15.31
N GLU A 60 45.31 55.37 15.88
CA GLU A 60 46.56 54.68 15.51
C GLU A 60 46.42 53.86 14.21
N GLU A 61 47.06 54.32 13.12
CA GLU A 61 46.97 53.67 11.79
C GLU A 61 47.49 52.22 11.77
N SER A 62 48.54 51.88 12.50
CA SER A 62 49.20 50.56 12.45
C SER A 62 48.30 49.44 13.02
N GLY A 63 47.53 49.74 14.06
CA GLY A 63 46.59 48.80 14.65
C GLY A 63 45.28 48.59 13.84
N LEU A 64 44.88 49.65 13.10
CA LEU A 64 43.64 49.59 12.28
C LEU A 64 43.74 48.59 11.13
N ILE A 65 44.87 48.54 10.42
CA ILE A 65 45.07 47.61 9.30
C ILE A 65 45.03 46.17 9.78
N PHE A 66 45.67 45.87 10.92
CA PHE A 66 45.62 44.51 11.49
C PHE A 66 44.22 44.09 11.85
N VAL A 67 43.44 44.91 12.54
CA VAL A 67 42.07 44.60 12.95
C VAL A 67 41.16 44.46 11.75
N GLN A 68 41.33 45.35 10.75
CA GLN A 68 40.58 45.28 9.50
C GLN A 68 40.82 43.96 8.78
N ASP A 69 42.08 43.52 8.63
CA ASP A 69 42.41 42.32 7.85
C ASP A 69 42.18 41.01 8.62
N GLN A 70 42.54 40.98 9.91
CA GLN A 70 42.50 39.74 10.70
C GLN A 70 41.16 39.48 11.36
N ILE A 71 40.27 40.48 11.48
CA ILE A 71 38.97 40.31 12.14
C ILE A 71 37.81 40.62 11.17
N ILE A 72 37.81 41.83 10.62
CA ILE A 72 36.70 42.30 9.80
C ILE A 72 36.64 41.53 8.46
N ASN A 73 37.79 41.39 7.77
CA ASN A 73 37.89 40.75 6.46
C ASN A 73 37.83 39.22 6.54
N VAL A 74 38.04 38.61 7.69
CA VAL A 74 37.95 37.16 7.92
C VAL A 74 36.48 36.67 7.90
N ASN A 75 35.54 37.55 8.25
CA ASN A 75 34.12 37.16 8.11
C ASN A 75 33.71 37.11 6.64
N LYS A 76 33.70 35.90 6.07
CA LYS A 76 33.28 35.60 4.69
C LYS A 76 31.93 34.87 4.59
N THR A 77 31.34 34.51 5.73
CA THR A 77 30.22 33.59 5.75
C THR A 77 28.96 34.15 6.39
N ILE A 78 29.12 34.97 7.43
CA ILE A 78 27.98 35.49 8.20
C ILE A 78 27.48 36.78 7.55
N PRO A 79 26.23 36.87 7.11
CA PRO A 79 25.63 38.07 6.56
C PRO A 79 25.49 39.17 7.63
N ILE A 80 25.95 40.37 7.34
CA ILE A 80 25.91 41.52 8.26
C ILE A 80 25.34 42.73 7.53
N ILE A 81 24.53 43.53 8.22
CA ILE A 81 24.12 44.87 7.82
C ILE A 81 24.39 45.83 8.96
N LEU A 82 25.11 46.90 8.67
CA LEU A 82 25.33 48.03 9.54
C LEU A 82 24.26 49.08 9.28
N ALA A 83 23.55 49.50 10.31
CA ALA A 83 22.52 50.54 10.18
C ALA A 83 22.65 51.58 11.30
N ASN A 84 22.34 52.85 10.98
CA ASN A 84 22.31 53.95 11.96
C ASN A 84 21.01 53.98 12.75
N GLU A 85 20.90 54.89 13.72
CA GLU A 85 19.68 55.05 14.56
C GLU A 85 18.42 55.35 13.74
N ALA A 86 18.55 56.04 12.60
CA ALA A 86 17.42 56.33 11.71
C ALA A 86 17.03 55.12 10.83
N GLY A 87 17.75 53.98 10.93
CA GLY A 87 17.50 52.78 10.10
C GLY A 87 18.12 52.86 8.72
N GLY A 88 18.96 53.85 8.45
CA GLY A 88 19.72 53.97 7.22
C GLY A 88 20.85 52.93 7.17
N ILE A 89 21.00 52.23 6.03
CA ILE A 89 22.05 51.22 5.83
C ILE A 89 23.35 51.90 5.48
N GLU A 90 24.37 51.70 6.33
CA GLU A 90 25.74 52.27 6.15
C GLU A 90 26.69 51.27 5.50
N GLY A 91 26.43 50.00 5.64
CA GLY A 91 27.24 48.94 5.05
C GLY A 91 26.56 47.59 5.07
N ALA A 92 26.93 46.74 4.13
CA ALA A 92 26.44 45.37 4.06
C ALA A 92 27.58 44.43 3.66
N ARG A 93 27.60 43.22 4.25
CA ARG A 93 28.61 42.20 3.94
C ARG A 93 28.01 40.83 3.86
N ASN A 94 28.52 40.00 2.97
CA ASN A 94 28.10 38.60 2.73
C ASN A 94 26.61 38.45 2.38
N ILE A 95 26.02 39.50 1.79
CA ILE A 95 24.65 39.45 1.26
C ILE A 95 24.75 39.21 -0.24
N ASP A 96 23.98 38.25 -0.72
CA ASP A 96 23.96 37.85 -2.13
C ASP A 96 23.19 38.87 -2.97
N LEU A 97 23.92 39.85 -3.50
CA LEU A 97 23.39 40.84 -4.42
C LEU A 97 23.87 40.48 -5.84
N PRO A 98 22.96 40.22 -6.80
CA PRO A 98 23.37 40.00 -8.17
C PRO A 98 24.17 41.20 -8.73
N PRO A 99 25.27 40.97 -9.45
CA PRO A 99 26.19 42.04 -9.86
C PRO A 99 25.62 43.08 -10.85
N HIS A 100 24.44 42.81 -11.41
CA HIS A 100 23.77 43.69 -12.39
C HIS A 100 22.46 44.30 -11.87
N LEU A 101 22.20 44.23 -10.56
CA LEU A 101 20.98 44.77 -10.00
C LEU A 101 21.03 46.31 -9.99
N PRO A 102 19.96 47.00 -10.44
CA PRO A 102 19.84 48.45 -10.29
C PRO A 102 19.98 48.89 -8.83
N LEU A 103 20.53 50.06 -8.58
CA LEU A 103 20.79 50.55 -7.22
C LEU A 103 19.51 50.57 -6.35
N ALA A 104 18.38 50.99 -6.94
CA ALA A 104 17.09 51.02 -6.24
C ALA A 104 16.66 49.63 -5.76
N ASP A 105 16.83 48.60 -6.61
CA ASP A 105 16.43 47.19 -6.28
C ASP A 105 17.44 46.61 -5.26
N SER A 106 18.71 46.96 -5.34
CA SER A 106 19.71 46.54 -4.34
C SER A 106 19.39 47.09 -2.96
N VAL A 107 18.99 48.37 -2.86
CA VAL A 107 18.58 48.98 -1.60
C VAL A 107 17.28 48.38 -1.09
N ALA A 108 16.31 48.11 -1.96
CA ALA A 108 15.08 47.44 -1.57
C ALA A 108 15.35 46.02 -0.99
N ARG A 109 16.24 45.27 -1.63
CA ARG A 109 16.66 43.94 -1.18
C ARG A 109 17.40 43.99 0.17
N LEU A 110 18.31 44.93 0.36
CA LEU A 110 18.99 45.12 1.64
C LEU A 110 18.02 45.49 2.75
N ARG A 111 17.02 46.33 2.49
CA ARG A 111 15.95 46.63 3.45
C ARG A 111 15.10 45.40 3.83
N HIS A 112 14.81 44.56 2.85
CA HIS A 112 14.11 43.30 3.10
C HIS A 112 14.95 42.35 3.97
N GLU A 113 16.24 42.17 3.64
CA GLU A 113 17.15 41.37 4.47
C GLU A 113 17.29 41.93 5.89
N LEU A 114 17.41 43.25 6.02
CA LEU A 114 17.46 43.91 7.33
C LEU A 114 16.20 43.63 8.17
N ALA A 115 15.01 43.64 7.54
CA ALA A 115 13.76 43.29 8.24
C ALA A 115 13.77 41.85 8.75
N LEU A 116 14.24 40.90 7.94
CA LEU A 116 14.39 39.49 8.34
C LEU A 116 15.40 39.30 9.45
N MET A 117 16.53 40.04 9.42
CA MET A 117 17.55 40.00 10.47
C MET A 117 17.02 40.52 11.82
N LYS A 118 16.21 41.60 11.79
CA LYS A 118 15.57 42.17 13.00
C LYS A 118 14.64 41.19 13.71
N GLU A 119 13.99 40.33 12.96
CA GLU A 119 13.10 39.32 13.54
C GLU A 119 13.86 38.14 14.16
N ARG A 120 15.07 37.86 13.69
CA ARG A 120 15.82 36.65 14.11
C ARG A 120 16.76 36.87 15.27
N HIS A 121 17.49 37.98 15.27
CA HIS A 121 18.48 38.27 16.31
C HIS A 121 18.39 39.74 16.75
N PRO A 122 18.59 40.01 18.05
CA PRO A 122 18.73 41.38 18.52
C PRO A 122 20.01 41.99 17.93
N PRO A 123 19.98 43.28 17.59
CA PRO A 123 21.20 43.95 17.07
C PRO A 123 22.26 44.12 18.15
N ILE A 124 23.54 44.06 17.72
CA ILE A 124 24.66 44.44 18.59
C ILE A 124 24.90 45.93 18.39
N VAL A 125 24.87 46.72 19.49
CA VAL A 125 25.02 48.16 19.46
C VAL A 125 26.49 48.51 19.62
N VAL A 126 27.03 49.27 18.68
CA VAL A 126 28.36 49.88 18.79
C VAL A 126 28.24 51.38 18.93
N GLU A 127 28.77 51.90 20.02
CA GLU A 127 28.80 53.34 20.31
C GLU A 127 30.12 53.97 19.84
N TYR A 128 30.02 55.11 19.16
CA TYR A 128 31.15 55.90 18.69
C TYR A 128 31.50 56.99 19.69
N ALA A 129 32.72 57.50 19.66
CA ALA A 129 33.23 58.56 20.54
C ALA A 129 32.41 59.86 20.50
N ALA A 130 31.66 60.12 19.42
CA ALA A 130 30.80 61.29 19.26
C ALA A 130 29.35 61.08 19.77
N GLY A 131 29.04 59.91 20.44
CA GLY A 131 27.69 59.60 20.89
C GLY A 131 26.77 59.03 19.83
N ALA A 132 27.22 58.84 18.59
CA ALA A 132 26.49 58.18 17.55
C ALA A 132 26.48 56.63 17.76
N ARG A 133 25.39 55.99 17.37
CA ARG A 133 25.22 54.54 17.54
C ARG A 133 25.05 53.87 16.16
N VAL A 134 25.77 52.76 15.96
CA VAL A 134 25.57 51.87 14.84
C VAL A 134 25.09 50.51 15.31
N TYR A 135 24.09 50.01 14.67
CA TYR A 135 23.44 48.74 14.96
C TYR A 135 23.95 47.69 13.97
N ILE A 136 24.53 46.62 14.48
CA ILE A 136 25.01 45.49 13.70
C ILE A 136 23.93 44.45 13.69
N TYR A 137 23.26 44.29 12.55
CA TYR A 137 22.30 43.22 12.31
C TYR A 137 23.00 42.07 11.58
N TYR A 138 22.68 40.83 11.96
CA TYR A 138 23.26 39.64 11.35
C TYR A 138 22.24 38.54 11.19
N ASN A 139 22.56 37.60 10.31
CA ASN A 139 21.74 36.40 10.10
C ASN A 139 22.64 35.16 10.19
N ASP A 140 22.01 33.98 10.36
CA ASP A 140 22.72 32.70 10.29
C ASP A 140 23.48 32.58 8.95
N SER A 141 24.69 32.01 8.98
CA SER A 141 25.37 31.64 7.74
C SER A 141 24.56 30.63 6.92
N ARG A 142 24.86 30.53 5.62
CA ARG A 142 24.26 29.51 4.75
C ARG A 142 24.48 28.09 5.30
N LEU A 143 25.64 27.82 5.88
CA LEU A 143 25.95 26.53 6.49
C LEU A 143 25.02 26.22 7.66
N LEU A 144 24.85 27.18 8.58
CA LEU A 144 23.99 27.01 9.75
C LEU A 144 22.51 26.83 9.34
N ALA A 145 22.07 27.61 8.36
CA ALA A 145 20.71 27.49 7.81
C ALA A 145 20.46 26.09 7.15
N GLN A 146 21.43 25.57 6.40
CA GLN A 146 21.38 24.22 5.83
C GLN A 146 21.37 23.15 6.92
N LEU A 147 22.21 23.27 7.94
CA LEU A 147 22.26 22.31 9.05
C LEU A 147 20.93 22.26 9.82
N ARG A 148 20.22 23.39 9.97
CA ARG A 148 18.88 23.42 10.61
C ARG A 148 17.82 22.69 9.80
N THR A 149 17.89 22.68 8.47
CA THR A 149 16.93 22.00 7.61
C THR A 149 17.28 20.53 7.36
N TYR A 150 18.54 20.14 7.57
CA TYR A 150 19.03 18.77 7.31
C TYR A 150 18.22 17.64 8.01
N PRO A 151 17.83 17.77 9.29
CA PRO A 151 17.03 16.74 9.96
C PRO A 151 15.67 16.47 9.28
N LEU A 152 15.03 17.50 8.73
CA LEU A 152 13.76 17.35 8.02
C LEU A 152 13.93 16.57 6.72
N VAL A 153 14.97 16.88 5.95
CA VAL A 153 15.32 16.17 4.71
C VAL A 153 15.61 14.70 5.04
N GLN A 154 16.40 14.45 6.06
CA GLN A 154 16.76 13.10 6.48
C GLN A 154 15.56 12.28 6.94
N LEU A 155 14.66 12.85 7.74
CA LEU A 155 13.43 12.19 8.15
C LEU A 155 12.54 11.88 6.93
N GLY A 156 12.49 12.75 5.94
CA GLY A 156 11.80 12.52 4.67
C GLY A 156 12.38 11.32 3.90
N VAL A 157 13.71 11.23 3.82
CA VAL A 157 14.38 10.09 3.16
C VAL A 157 14.14 8.79 3.91
N ILE A 158 14.31 8.78 5.24
CA ILE A 158 14.05 7.58 6.05
C ILE A 158 12.59 7.14 5.94
N GLY A 159 11.65 8.09 5.99
CA GLY A 159 10.22 7.81 5.81
C GLY A 159 9.90 7.20 4.44
N SER A 160 10.47 7.75 3.37
CA SER A 160 10.28 7.20 2.01
C SER A 160 10.86 5.80 1.85
N LEU A 161 12.03 5.52 2.41
CA LEU A 161 12.63 4.19 2.42
C LEU A 161 11.79 3.19 3.22
N ALA A 162 11.25 3.59 4.37
CA ALA A 162 10.38 2.75 5.18
C ALA A 162 9.08 2.37 4.43
N VAL A 163 8.48 3.32 3.73
CA VAL A 163 7.29 3.09 2.89
C VAL A 163 7.62 2.14 1.74
N MET A 164 8.74 2.36 1.06
CA MET A 164 9.21 1.49 -0.03
C MET A 164 9.47 0.06 0.45
N ALA A 165 10.15 -0.10 1.57
CA ALA A 165 10.40 -1.40 2.20
C ALA A 165 9.08 -2.10 2.58
N TYR A 166 8.11 -1.37 3.15
CA TYR A 166 6.80 -1.93 3.47
C TYR A 166 6.09 -2.49 2.23
N PHE A 167 6.07 -1.76 1.12
CA PHE A 167 5.46 -2.24 -0.13
C PHE A 167 6.21 -3.44 -0.71
N ALA A 168 7.55 -3.40 -0.73
CA ALA A 168 8.38 -4.50 -1.23
C ALA A 168 8.14 -5.78 -0.43
N PHE A 169 8.13 -5.69 0.90
CA PHE A 169 7.85 -6.85 1.77
C PHE A 169 6.41 -7.36 1.64
N SER A 170 5.45 -6.46 1.49
CA SER A 170 4.04 -6.84 1.30
C SER A 170 3.83 -7.56 -0.02
N TYR A 171 4.48 -7.09 -1.09
CA TYR A 171 4.45 -7.74 -2.40
C TYR A 171 5.12 -9.11 -2.37
N SER A 172 6.33 -9.21 -1.80
CA SER A 172 7.07 -10.46 -1.65
C SER A 172 6.24 -11.52 -0.89
N ARG A 173 5.58 -11.12 0.20
CA ARG A 173 4.74 -12.01 0.99
C ARG A 173 3.55 -12.57 0.19
N ARG A 174 2.88 -11.73 -0.59
CA ARG A 174 1.78 -12.18 -1.46
C ARG A 174 2.27 -13.15 -2.53
N SER A 175 3.42 -12.87 -3.13
CA SER A 175 4.03 -13.75 -4.13
C SER A 175 4.41 -15.11 -3.55
N GLU A 176 5.04 -15.14 -2.36
CA GLU A 176 5.42 -16.38 -1.68
C GLU A 176 4.18 -17.24 -1.32
N GLN A 177 3.14 -16.63 -0.77
CA GLN A 177 1.88 -17.32 -0.51
C GLN A 177 1.25 -17.89 -1.78
N ASN A 178 1.30 -17.14 -2.88
CA ASN A 178 0.79 -17.61 -4.16
C ASN A 178 1.57 -18.83 -4.69
N ARG A 179 2.90 -18.81 -4.59
CA ARG A 179 3.74 -19.95 -5.05
C ARG A 179 3.46 -21.22 -4.26
N VAL A 180 3.35 -21.12 -2.95
CA VAL A 180 3.04 -22.28 -2.09
C VAL A 180 1.68 -22.88 -2.45
N TRP A 181 0.66 -22.05 -2.68
CA TRP A 181 -0.66 -22.52 -3.09
C TRP A 181 -0.66 -23.19 -4.46
N VAL A 182 0.03 -22.60 -5.45
CA VAL A 182 0.15 -23.17 -6.79
C VAL A 182 0.89 -24.52 -6.73
N GLY A 183 1.99 -24.56 -5.97
CA GLY A 183 2.76 -25.81 -5.78
C GLY A 183 1.93 -26.90 -5.13
N LEU A 184 1.19 -26.57 -4.06
CA LEU A 184 0.33 -27.52 -3.35
C LEU A 184 -0.80 -28.03 -4.26
N ALA A 185 -1.46 -27.15 -5.01
CA ALA A 185 -2.54 -27.52 -5.91
C ALA A 185 -2.07 -28.42 -7.02
N LYS A 186 -0.92 -28.09 -7.67
CA LYS A 186 -0.33 -28.89 -8.74
C LYS A 186 0.09 -30.27 -8.23
N GLU A 187 0.73 -30.33 -7.08
CA GLU A 187 1.14 -31.58 -6.45
C GLU A 187 -0.08 -32.42 -6.08
N THR A 188 -1.11 -31.83 -5.48
CA THR A 188 -2.36 -32.56 -5.17
C THR A 188 -3.03 -33.10 -6.42
N ALA A 189 -3.09 -32.33 -7.51
CA ALA A 189 -3.64 -32.81 -8.78
C ALA A 189 -2.85 -33.99 -9.34
N HIS A 190 -1.51 -33.92 -9.26
CA HIS A 190 -0.64 -35.01 -9.75
C HIS A 190 -0.79 -36.28 -8.91
N GLN A 191 -0.79 -36.14 -7.59
CA GLN A 191 -0.94 -37.26 -6.65
C GLN A 191 -2.34 -37.92 -6.73
N LEU A 192 -3.39 -37.16 -7.07
CA LEU A 192 -4.72 -37.69 -7.29
C LEU A 192 -4.89 -38.30 -8.70
N GLY A 193 -4.22 -37.73 -9.70
CA GLY A 193 -4.34 -38.16 -11.09
C GLY A 193 -3.87 -39.61 -11.32
N THR A 194 -2.78 -40.02 -10.67
CA THR A 194 -2.24 -41.39 -10.80
C THR A 194 -3.22 -42.49 -10.36
N PRO A 195 -3.75 -42.47 -9.10
CA PRO A 195 -4.74 -43.48 -8.69
C PRO A 195 -6.06 -43.36 -9.46
N LEU A 196 -6.41 -42.14 -9.88
CA LEU A 196 -7.62 -41.92 -10.66
C LEU A 196 -7.56 -42.58 -12.03
N SER A 197 -6.42 -42.52 -12.74
CA SER A 197 -6.22 -43.20 -14.00
C SER A 197 -6.36 -44.72 -13.85
N SER A 198 -5.89 -45.30 -12.74
CA SER A 198 -6.07 -46.71 -12.44
C SER A 198 -7.54 -47.08 -12.20
N LEU A 199 -8.28 -46.21 -11.47
CA LEU A 199 -9.71 -46.41 -11.22
C LEU A 199 -10.53 -46.33 -12.54
N VAL A 200 -10.21 -45.42 -13.45
CA VAL A 200 -10.80 -45.32 -14.78
C VAL A 200 -10.56 -46.61 -15.56
N GLY A 201 -9.33 -47.12 -15.55
CA GLY A 201 -8.97 -48.37 -16.20
C GLY A 201 -9.76 -49.57 -15.65
N TRP A 202 -9.89 -49.68 -14.34
CA TRP A 202 -10.66 -50.74 -13.71
C TRP A 202 -12.18 -50.61 -13.98
N GLN A 203 -12.71 -49.43 -13.98
CA GLN A 203 -14.10 -49.16 -14.31
C GLN A 203 -14.39 -49.57 -15.78
N SER A 204 -13.51 -49.25 -16.71
CA SER A 204 -13.62 -49.67 -18.10
C SER A 204 -13.59 -51.22 -18.25
N TYR A 205 -12.65 -51.85 -17.54
CA TYR A 205 -12.57 -53.30 -17.49
C TYR A 205 -13.86 -53.97 -16.98
N LEU A 206 -14.40 -53.43 -15.84
CA LEU A 206 -15.67 -53.96 -15.31
C LEU A 206 -16.85 -53.77 -16.26
N ARG A 207 -16.89 -52.66 -16.98
CA ARG A 207 -17.94 -52.32 -17.95
C ARG A 207 -17.91 -53.20 -19.21
N GLU A 208 -16.72 -53.65 -19.59
CA GLU A 208 -16.52 -54.53 -20.74
C GLU A 208 -16.65 -56.04 -20.40
N SER A 209 -16.65 -56.37 -19.11
CA SER A 209 -16.77 -57.76 -18.63
C SER A 209 -18.22 -58.23 -18.68
N GLU A 210 -18.49 -59.32 -19.41
CA GLU A 210 -19.81 -59.95 -19.47
C GLU A 210 -20.45 -60.24 -18.08
N ARG A 211 -19.59 -60.44 -17.04
CA ARG A 211 -20.03 -60.74 -15.69
C ARG A 211 -20.52 -59.53 -14.95
N PHE A 212 -20.04 -58.30 -15.22
CA PHE A 212 -20.27 -57.12 -14.41
C PHE A 212 -20.90 -55.96 -15.19
N GLN A 213 -21.01 -56.03 -16.53
CA GLN A 213 -21.48 -54.95 -17.40
C GLN A 213 -22.90 -54.40 -16.99
N ASP A 214 -23.79 -55.28 -16.53
CA ASP A 214 -25.16 -54.96 -16.18
C ASP A 214 -25.32 -54.66 -14.68
N GLU A 215 -24.22 -54.67 -13.90
CA GLU A 215 -24.27 -54.40 -12.47
C GLU A 215 -24.43 -52.91 -12.22
N PRO A 216 -25.47 -52.43 -11.45
CA PRO A 216 -25.68 -51.02 -11.18
C PRO A 216 -24.50 -50.35 -10.48
N ILE A 217 -23.69 -51.11 -9.75
CA ILE A 217 -22.51 -50.63 -9.06
C ILE A 217 -21.44 -50.10 -10.01
N VAL A 218 -21.34 -50.62 -11.20
CA VAL A 218 -20.37 -50.19 -12.23
C VAL A 218 -20.72 -48.78 -12.73
N GLU A 219 -22.00 -48.46 -12.85
CA GLU A 219 -22.47 -47.14 -13.23
C GLU A 219 -22.23 -46.13 -12.12
N GLU A 220 -22.55 -46.50 -10.86
CA GLU A 220 -22.32 -45.64 -9.67
C GLU A 220 -20.80 -45.36 -9.50
N LEU A 221 -19.94 -46.37 -9.64
CA LEU A 221 -18.51 -46.23 -9.64
C LEU A 221 -18.02 -45.21 -10.71
N GLY A 222 -18.59 -45.30 -11.90
CA GLY A 222 -18.29 -44.34 -12.96
C GLY A 222 -18.72 -42.91 -12.66
N LYS A 223 -19.81 -42.73 -11.92
CA LYS A 223 -20.24 -41.41 -11.44
C LYS A 223 -19.26 -40.84 -10.42
N ASP A 224 -18.75 -41.64 -9.51
CA ASP A 224 -17.80 -41.20 -8.50
C ASP A 224 -16.40 -40.94 -9.10
N ILE A 225 -15.94 -41.75 -10.03
CA ILE A 225 -14.71 -41.53 -10.79
C ILE A 225 -14.79 -40.18 -11.52
N ARG A 226 -15.84 -39.91 -12.25
CA ARG A 226 -16.04 -38.63 -12.93
C ARG A 226 -16.01 -37.44 -11.97
N ARG A 227 -16.52 -37.60 -10.74
CA ARG A 227 -16.43 -36.58 -9.71
C ARG A 227 -14.97 -36.32 -9.32
N LEU A 228 -14.16 -37.36 -9.16
CA LEU A 228 -12.76 -37.24 -8.81
C LEU A 228 -11.96 -36.62 -9.98
N GLU A 229 -12.28 -36.93 -11.24
CA GLU A 229 -11.69 -36.30 -12.42
C GLU A 229 -11.92 -34.78 -12.41
N ILE A 230 -13.17 -34.35 -12.21
CA ILE A 230 -13.51 -32.92 -12.13
C ILE A 230 -12.74 -32.22 -10.99
N ILE A 231 -12.61 -32.88 -9.83
CA ILE A 231 -11.85 -32.32 -8.71
C ILE A 231 -10.37 -32.19 -9.07
N THR A 232 -9.78 -33.21 -9.64
CA THR A 232 -8.37 -33.25 -10.04
C THR A 232 -8.06 -32.20 -11.12
N GLU A 233 -8.93 -32.08 -12.12
CA GLU A 233 -8.83 -31.04 -13.15
C GLU A 233 -8.91 -29.61 -12.56
N ARG A 234 -9.82 -29.38 -11.62
CA ARG A 234 -9.94 -28.10 -10.91
C ARG A 234 -8.64 -27.74 -10.18
N PHE A 235 -8.01 -28.70 -9.49
CA PHE A 235 -6.74 -28.47 -8.82
C PHE A 235 -5.59 -28.24 -9.82
N SER A 236 -5.56 -28.95 -10.93
CA SER A 236 -4.59 -28.74 -12.01
C SER A 236 -4.67 -27.33 -12.60
N ASN A 237 -5.87 -26.81 -12.77
CA ASN A 237 -6.13 -25.48 -13.33
C ASN A 237 -5.73 -24.32 -12.38
N ILE A 238 -5.55 -24.57 -11.08
CA ILE A 238 -5.08 -23.54 -10.12
C ILE A 238 -3.63 -23.08 -10.40
N GLY A 239 -2.83 -23.90 -11.07
CA GLY A 239 -1.40 -23.63 -11.34
C GLY A 239 -1.10 -23.01 -12.70
N SER A 240 -2.06 -23.00 -13.61
CA SER A 240 -1.95 -22.44 -14.95
C SER A 240 -2.63 -21.06 -15.04
N VAL A 241 -2.22 -20.24 -16.00
CA VAL A 241 -2.97 -19.02 -16.35
C VAL A 241 -4.16 -19.47 -17.20
N PRO A 242 -5.40 -19.40 -16.67
CA PRO A 242 -6.55 -19.86 -17.44
C PRO A 242 -6.85 -18.92 -18.60
N VAL A 243 -7.25 -19.48 -19.71
CA VAL A 243 -7.77 -18.69 -20.83
C VAL A 243 -9.16 -18.20 -20.46
N LEU A 244 -9.39 -16.89 -20.58
CA LEU A 244 -10.69 -16.26 -20.40
C LEU A 244 -11.34 -16.03 -21.77
N ASN A 245 -12.56 -16.49 -21.93
CA ASN A 245 -13.36 -16.29 -23.12
C ASN A 245 -14.53 -15.34 -22.81
N ASP A 246 -15.03 -14.68 -23.86
CA ASP A 246 -16.25 -13.89 -23.78
C ASP A 246 -17.46 -14.85 -23.81
N GLU A 247 -18.04 -15.10 -22.64
CA GLU A 247 -19.11 -16.04 -22.45
C GLU A 247 -20.42 -15.34 -22.03
N ASN A 248 -21.55 -15.88 -22.42
CA ASN A 248 -22.86 -15.37 -21.96
C ASN A 248 -23.02 -15.63 -20.46
N LEU A 249 -22.92 -14.55 -19.66
CA LEU A 249 -22.93 -14.64 -18.20
C LEU A 249 -24.20 -15.27 -17.64
N LEU A 250 -25.36 -14.95 -18.23
CA LEU A 250 -26.64 -15.52 -17.81
C LEU A 250 -26.71 -17.03 -18.06
N GLN A 251 -26.23 -17.46 -19.24
CA GLN A 251 -26.25 -18.87 -19.60
C GLN A 251 -25.31 -19.70 -18.74
N VAL A 252 -24.08 -19.21 -18.52
CA VAL A 252 -23.10 -19.84 -17.62
C VAL A 252 -23.68 -19.95 -16.21
N THR A 253 -24.27 -18.86 -15.69
CA THR A 253 -24.88 -18.85 -14.35
C THR A 253 -26.02 -19.86 -14.26
N ARG A 254 -26.90 -19.94 -15.28
CA ARG A 254 -28.00 -20.91 -15.32
C ARG A 254 -27.50 -22.35 -15.32
N ASN A 255 -26.50 -22.66 -16.11
CA ASN A 255 -25.91 -24.00 -16.17
C ASN A 255 -25.34 -24.43 -14.80
N ALA A 256 -24.59 -23.51 -14.14
CA ALA A 256 -24.05 -23.76 -12.80
C ALA A 256 -25.13 -24.04 -11.76
N ILE A 257 -26.24 -23.28 -11.79
CA ILE A 257 -27.36 -23.47 -10.86
C ILE A 257 -28.14 -24.75 -11.15
N ALA A 258 -28.46 -25.06 -12.41
CA ALA A 258 -29.13 -26.30 -12.78
C ALA A 258 -28.38 -27.55 -12.28
N TYR A 259 -27.05 -27.52 -12.37
CA TYR A 259 -26.20 -28.57 -11.81
C TYR A 259 -26.31 -28.66 -10.27
N LEU A 260 -26.37 -27.55 -9.58
CA LEU A 260 -26.49 -27.50 -8.14
C LEU A 260 -27.90 -27.95 -7.66
N GLU A 261 -28.95 -27.52 -8.32
CA GLU A 261 -30.36 -27.91 -8.00
C GLU A 261 -30.56 -29.41 -7.98
N SER A 262 -29.92 -30.13 -8.89
CA SER A 262 -30.00 -31.60 -8.93
C SER A 262 -29.31 -32.30 -7.75
N ARG A 263 -28.50 -31.59 -6.96
CA ARG A 263 -27.63 -32.16 -5.92
C ARG A 263 -27.87 -31.64 -4.50
N VAL A 264 -28.70 -30.62 -4.34
CA VAL A 264 -29.06 -30.09 -3.03
C VAL A 264 -30.49 -30.47 -2.65
N SER A 265 -30.82 -30.27 -1.38
CA SER A 265 -32.15 -30.54 -0.88
C SER A 265 -33.22 -29.73 -1.65
N ARG A 266 -34.31 -30.36 -2.05
CA ARG A 266 -35.49 -29.69 -2.66
C ARG A 266 -36.11 -28.60 -1.77
N LYS A 267 -35.69 -28.49 -0.50
CA LYS A 267 -36.10 -27.43 0.44
C LYS A 267 -35.34 -26.13 0.23
N VAL A 268 -34.34 -26.14 -0.62
CA VAL A 268 -33.59 -24.94 -1.04
C VAL A 268 -34.13 -24.50 -2.39
N LYS A 269 -34.62 -23.25 -2.47
CA LYS A 269 -35.12 -22.65 -3.71
C LYS A 269 -34.08 -21.78 -4.33
N PHE A 270 -33.81 -21.95 -5.63
CA PHE A 270 -32.95 -21.05 -6.40
C PHE A 270 -33.78 -20.11 -7.27
N THR A 271 -33.36 -18.85 -7.36
CA THR A 271 -33.96 -17.85 -8.23
C THR A 271 -32.87 -17.07 -8.94
N ILE A 272 -33.00 -16.88 -10.26
CA ILE A 272 -32.07 -16.07 -11.04
C ILE A 272 -32.84 -14.87 -11.57
N GLU A 273 -32.39 -13.69 -11.20
CA GLU A 273 -32.88 -12.38 -11.61
C GLU A 273 -31.82 -11.66 -12.46
N THR A 274 -32.21 -10.91 -13.47
CA THR A 274 -31.26 -10.18 -14.30
C THR A 274 -31.81 -8.83 -14.75
N ASP A 275 -30.99 -7.80 -14.57
CA ASP A 275 -31.19 -6.46 -15.14
C ASP A 275 -30.34 -6.29 -16.43
N LEU A 276 -29.65 -7.37 -16.85
CA LEU A 276 -28.77 -7.37 -18.02
C LEU A 276 -29.51 -7.86 -19.27
N PRO A 277 -29.12 -7.40 -20.48
CA PRO A 277 -29.49 -8.07 -21.71
C PRO A 277 -29.14 -9.57 -21.67
N LEU A 278 -29.96 -10.42 -22.31
CA LEU A 278 -29.85 -11.88 -22.24
C LEU A 278 -28.51 -12.43 -22.76
N ASP A 279 -27.84 -11.70 -23.63
CA ASP A 279 -26.60 -12.05 -24.31
C ASP A 279 -25.38 -11.26 -23.76
N THR A 280 -25.49 -10.69 -22.56
CA THR A 280 -24.40 -9.89 -21.97
C THR A 280 -23.13 -10.76 -21.80
N PRO A 281 -22.02 -10.41 -22.47
CA PRO A 281 -20.76 -11.13 -22.33
C PRO A 281 -20.08 -10.78 -21.01
N ALA A 282 -19.31 -11.74 -20.52
CA ALA A 282 -18.33 -11.54 -19.45
C ALA A 282 -17.10 -12.40 -19.76
N ARG A 283 -15.92 -11.87 -19.46
CA ARG A 283 -14.66 -12.59 -19.65
C ARG A 283 -14.47 -13.59 -18.52
N VAL A 284 -14.76 -14.86 -18.79
CA VAL A 284 -14.71 -15.94 -17.80
C VAL A 284 -14.07 -17.22 -18.35
N ASN A 285 -13.45 -17.97 -17.44
CA ASN A 285 -13.15 -19.39 -17.63
C ASN A 285 -14.29 -20.18 -16.99
N VAL A 286 -15.14 -20.79 -17.80
CA VAL A 286 -16.38 -21.45 -17.36
C VAL A 286 -16.16 -22.47 -16.24
N PRO A 287 -15.22 -23.44 -16.33
CA PRO A 287 -15.00 -24.42 -15.27
C PRO A 287 -14.61 -23.79 -13.92
N LEU A 288 -13.78 -22.74 -13.94
CA LEU A 288 -13.37 -22.06 -12.73
C LEU A 288 -14.48 -21.17 -12.16
N PHE A 289 -15.27 -20.54 -13.02
CA PHE A 289 -16.40 -19.71 -12.61
C PHE A 289 -17.51 -20.57 -11.99
N ASP A 290 -17.84 -21.71 -12.59
CA ASP A 290 -18.76 -22.69 -12.03
C ASP A 290 -18.32 -23.13 -10.64
N TRP A 291 -17.05 -23.34 -10.43
CA TRP A 291 -16.51 -23.69 -9.12
C TRP A 291 -16.70 -22.57 -8.09
N VAL A 292 -16.56 -21.30 -8.50
CA VAL A 292 -16.85 -20.15 -7.62
C VAL A 292 -18.32 -20.14 -7.19
N ILE A 293 -19.25 -20.27 -8.16
CA ILE A 293 -20.69 -20.33 -7.89
C ILE A 293 -21.00 -21.51 -6.95
N GLU A 294 -20.46 -22.68 -7.24
CA GLU A 294 -20.64 -23.89 -6.42
C GLU A 294 -20.16 -23.68 -4.98
N ASN A 295 -18.99 -23.11 -4.76
CA ASN A 295 -18.45 -22.85 -3.43
C ASN A 295 -19.30 -21.87 -2.62
N ILE A 296 -19.76 -20.78 -3.25
CA ILE A 296 -20.59 -19.78 -2.59
C ILE A 296 -21.97 -20.38 -2.26
N CYS A 297 -22.61 -21.06 -3.22
CA CYS A 297 -23.94 -21.67 -3.02
C CYS A 297 -23.91 -22.82 -2.00
N LYS A 298 -22.87 -23.67 -2.00
CA LYS A 298 -22.71 -24.71 -0.95
C LYS A 298 -22.55 -24.10 0.44
N ASN A 299 -21.82 -22.98 0.56
CA ASN A 299 -21.73 -22.28 1.83
C ASN A 299 -23.05 -21.65 2.25
N ALA A 300 -23.84 -21.16 1.30
CA ALA A 300 -25.19 -20.66 1.55
C ALA A 300 -26.13 -21.77 2.04
N VAL A 301 -26.16 -22.94 1.36
CA VAL A 301 -26.93 -24.10 1.76
C VAL A 301 -26.60 -24.55 3.19
N ASP A 302 -25.32 -24.61 3.53
CA ASP A 302 -24.85 -24.95 4.88
C ASP A 302 -25.24 -23.87 5.91
N ALA A 303 -25.22 -22.59 5.54
CA ALA A 303 -25.63 -21.49 6.42
C ALA A 303 -27.15 -21.49 6.68
N MET A 304 -27.93 -22.09 5.77
CA MET A 304 -29.39 -22.28 5.85
C MET A 304 -29.78 -23.64 6.40
N GLU A 305 -28.83 -24.50 6.76
CA GLU A 305 -29.10 -25.87 7.25
C GLU A 305 -29.94 -26.69 6.26
N GLY A 306 -29.72 -26.46 4.96
CA GLY A 306 -30.42 -27.18 3.89
C GLY A 306 -31.87 -26.75 3.63
N ARG A 307 -32.32 -25.61 4.13
CA ARG A 307 -33.66 -25.06 3.91
C ARG A 307 -33.64 -23.55 3.78
N GLY A 308 -34.14 -22.99 2.68
CA GLY A 308 -34.17 -21.53 2.47
C GLY A 308 -34.20 -21.16 0.99
N ALA A 309 -33.74 -19.94 0.69
CA ALA A 309 -33.71 -19.44 -0.67
C ALA A 309 -32.30 -18.84 -0.99
N ILE A 310 -31.87 -19.07 -2.22
CA ILE A 310 -30.67 -18.46 -2.80
C ILE A 310 -31.11 -17.69 -4.05
N THR A 311 -30.89 -16.38 -4.06
CA THR A 311 -31.18 -15.51 -5.20
C THR A 311 -29.90 -15.04 -5.84
N LEU A 312 -29.74 -15.28 -7.14
CA LEU A 312 -28.65 -14.75 -7.95
C LEU A 312 -29.16 -13.58 -8.79
N HIS A 313 -28.63 -12.38 -8.54
CA HIS A 313 -29.04 -11.19 -9.28
C HIS A 313 -27.87 -10.66 -10.13
N LEU A 314 -28.06 -10.70 -11.47
CA LEU A 314 -27.10 -10.24 -12.45
C LEU A 314 -27.41 -8.80 -12.83
N ARG A 315 -26.42 -7.88 -12.72
CA ARG A 315 -26.63 -6.46 -12.97
C ARG A 315 -25.38 -5.73 -13.44
N ARG A 316 -25.54 -4.61 -14.13
CA ARG A 316 -24.41 -3.70 -14.41
C ARG A 316 -23.95 -2.99 -13.16
N VAL A 317 -22.63 -2.79 -13.07
CA VAL A 317 -22.01 -2.02 -11.99
C VAL A 317 -21.21 -0.89 -12.61
N ARG A 318 -21.35 0.31 -12.05
CA ARG A 318 -20.47 1.41 -12.42
C ARG A 318 -19.07 1.14 -11.86
N PRO A 319 -18.02 1.12 -12.70
CA PRO A 319 -16.68 0.91 -12.22
C PRO A 319 -16.30 2.01 -11.22
N ARG A 320 -15.80 1.63 -10.05
CA ARG A 320 -15.23 2.57 -9.11
C ARG A 320 -13.96 3.15 -9.72
N ARG A 321 -13.91 4.45 -9.98
CA ARG A 321 -12.70 5.17 -10.35
C ARG A 321 -11.66 4.96 -9.24
N SER A 322 -10.60 4.21 -9.54
CA SER A 322 -9.43 4.12 -8.68
C SER A 322 -8.37 5.08 -9.24
N TRP A 323 -7.89 6.00 -8.43
CA TRP A 323 -6.85 6.95 -8.81
C TRP A 323 -5.50 6.28 -9.17
N TYR A 324 -5.30 5.00 -8.77
CA TYR A 324 -4.12 4.21 -9.10
C TYR A 324 -4.16 3.56 -10.50
N ARG A 325 -5.31 3.43 -11.13
CA ARG A 325 -5.42 2.80 -12.46
C ARG A 325 -5.28 3.86 -13.54
N ARG A 326 -4.21 3.76 -14.35
CA ARG A 326 -3.95 4.64 -15.52
C ARG A 326 -5.03 4.58 -16.61
N ARG A 327 -5.85 3.52 -16.66
CA ARG A 327 -6.99 3.39 -17.57
C ARG A 327 -8.28 3.26 -16.77
N ALA A 328 -9.33 3.93 -17.21
CA ALA A 328 -10.66 3.71 -16.69
C ALA A 328 -11.02 2.22 -16.89
N PRO A 329 -11.51 1.51 -15.86
CA PRO A 329 -11.97 0.15 -16.05
C PRO A 329 -13.11 0.15 -17.07
N GLY A 330 -13.10 -0.85 -17.98
CA GLY A 330 -14.18 -1.08 -18.93
C GLY A 330 -15.53 -1.33 -18.24
N PRO A 331 -16.58 -1.57 -19.01
CA PRO A 331 -17.88 -1.92 -18.46
C PRO A 331 -17.75 -3.16 -17.56
N GLN A 332 -18.45 -3.14 -16.43
CA GLN A 332 -18.41 -4.22 -15.44
C GLN A 332 -19.79 -4.75 -15.16
N VAL A 333 -19.86 -6.07 -14.94
CA VAL A 333 -21.05 -6.77 -14.52
C VAL A 333 -20.84 -7.38 -13.13
N ALA A 334 -21.93 -7.55 -12.39
CA ALA A 334 -21.87 -8.21 -11.09
C ALA A 334 -22.92 -9.32 -10.98
N VAL A 335 -22.55 -10.38 -10.27
CA VAL A 335 -23.43 -11.42 -9.81
C VAL A 335 -23.53 -11.30 -8.28
N ASP A 336 -24.70 -10.92 -7.79
CA ASP A 336 -25.02 -10.88 -6.35
C ASP A 336 -25.65 -12.21 -5.98
N ILE A 337 -25.05 -12.97 -5.06
CA ILE A 337 -25.56 -14.25 -4.57
C ILE A 337 -26.02 -14.01 -3.13
N THR A 338 -27.32 -14.04 -2.93
CA THR A 338 -27.96 -13.75 -1.63
C THR A 338 -28.58 -15.02 -1.07
N ASP A 339 -28.24 -15.36 0.16
CA ASP A 339 -28.83 -16.44 0.95
C ASP A 339 -29.68 -15.92 2.11
N THR A 340 -30.58 -16.73 2.59
CA THR A 340 -31.45 -16.49 3.78
C THR A 340 -30.94 -17.21 5.03
N GLY A 341 -29.61 -17.45 5.10
CA GLY A 341 -28.97 -18.21 6.17
C GLY A 341 -28.69 -17.40 7.44
N LYS A 342 -27.88 -17.96 8.32
CA LYS A 342 -27.53 -17.37 9.63
C LYS A 342 -26.75 -16.08 9.60
N GLY A 343 -26.27 -15.65 8.43
CA GLY A 343 -25.45 -14.44 8.27
C GLY A 343 -24.06 -14.54 8.88
N ILE A 344 -23.27 -13.47 8.70
CA ILE A 344 -21.88 -13.34 9.13
C ILE A 344 -21.73 -12.08 9.96
N SER A 345 -21.18 -12.19 11.16
CA SER A 345 -20.90 -11.03 12.03
C SER A 345 -19.82 -10.11 11.43
N LYS A 346 -19.92 -8.80 11.66
CA LYS A 346 -19.07 -7.77 11.07
C LYS A 346 -17.57 -8.01 11.25
N ASN A 347 -17.15 -8.50 12.41
CA ASN A 347 -15.73 -8.80 12.72
C ASN A 347 -15.17 -10.02 11.96
N LYS A 348 -16.03 -10.83 11.33
CA LYS A 348 -15.65 -12.02 10.56
C LYS A 348 -15.66 -11.81 9.05
N LEU A 349 -16.24 -10.70 8.53
CA LEU A 349 -16.43 -10.46 7.10
C LEU A 349 -15.13 -10.53 6.28
N VAL A 350 -14.01 -10.06 6.82
CA VAL A 350 -12.71 -10.15 6.16
C VAL A 350 -12.08 -11.53 6.35
N ARG A 351 -12.32 -12.16 7.50
CA ARG A 351 -11.72 -13.45 7.85
C ARG A 351 -12.29 -14.62 7.08
N VAL A 352 -13.52 -14.55 6.59
CA VAL A 352 -14.17 -15.65 5.85
C VAL A 352 -13.46 -16.00 4.55
N PHE A 353 -12.63 -15.08 4.01
CA PHE A 353 -11.80 -15.31 2.83
C PHE A 353 -10.38 -15.77 3.16
N GLN A 354 -10.02 -15.89 4.45
CA GLN A 354 -8.69 -16.37 4.84
C GLN A 354 -8.61 -17.90 4.68
N PRO A 355 -7.54 -18.42 4.07
CA PRO A 355 -7.34 -19.86 3.96
C PRO A 355 -7.34 -20.54 5.33
N GLY A 356 -8.06 -21.67 5.44
CA GLY A 356 -8.18 -22.41 6.68
C GLY A 356 -9.24 -21.88 7.66
N TYR A 357 -9.88 -20.74 7.36
CA TYR A 357 -10.97 -20.25 8.20
C TYR A 357 -12.25 -21.04 7.95
N THR A 358 -12.72 -21.72 8.98
CA THR A 358 -13.98 -22.47 8.94
C THR A 358 -14.68 -22.46 10.30
N THR A 359 -16.00 -22.45 10.29
CA THR A 359 -16.87 -22.66 11.46
C THR A 359 -17.49 -24.04 11.45
N LYS A 360 -17.15 -24.88 10.45
CA LYS A 360 -17.71 -26.23 10.28
C LYS A 360 -16.82 -27.26 10.96
N ARG A 361 -17.43 -28.31 11.53
CA ARG A 361 -16.68 -29.46 12.09
C ARG A 361 -15.93 -30.25 11.00
N ARG A 362 -16.45 -30.30 9.79
CA ARG A 362 -15.85 -30.93 8.62
C ARG A 362 -15.67 -29.89 7.52
N GLY A 363 -14.48 -29.77 7.00
CA GLY A 363 -14.14 -28.83 5.93
C GLY A 363 -12.84 -28.09 6.20
N TRP A 364 -12.06 -27.90 5.17
CA TRP A 364 -10.70 -27.36 5.22
C TRP A 364 -10.66 -25.82 5.26
N GLY A 365 -11.81 -25.15 5.18
CA GLY A 365 -11.88 -23.68 5.16
C GLY A 365 -11.23 -23.04 3.92
N LEU A 366 -11.18 -23.75 2.80
CA LEU A 366 -10.48 -23.31 1.60
C LEU A 366 -11.42 -22.76 0.52
N GLY A 367 -12.71 -23.10 0.54
CA GLY A 367 -13.65 -22.81 -0.55
C GLY A 367 -13.79 -21.33 -0.89
N LEU A 368 -14.08 -20.46 0.10
CA LEU A 368 -14.21 -19.02 -0.13
C LEU A 368 -12.86 -18.35 -0.44
N ALA A 369 -11.76 -18.81 0.18
CA ALA A 369 -10.43 -18.33 -0.13
C ALA A 369 -10.06 -18.62 -1.60
N LEU A 370 -10.40 -19.80 -2.06
CA LEU A 370 -10.18 -20.23 -3.44
C LEU A 370 -11.09 -19.49 -4.42
N ALA A 371 -12.38 -19.36 -4.11
CA ALA A 371 -13.32 -18.59 -4.91
C ALA A 371 -12.83 -17.13 -5.10
N LYS A 372 -12.37 -16.50 -4.01
CA LYS A 372 -11.80 -15.16 -4.06
C LYS A 372 -10.57 -15.10 -4.97
N ARG A 373 -9.67 -16.06 -4.84
CA ARG A 373 -8.49 -16.16 -5.68
C ARG A 373 -8.81 -16.35 -7.16
N ILE A 374 -9.77 -17.23 -7.48
CA ILE A 374 -10.21 -17.47 -8.85
C ILE A 374 -10.72 -16.17 -9.47
N ILE A 375 -11.56 -15.43 -8.77
CA ILE A 375 -12.11 -14.18 -9.28
C ILE A 375 -11.05 -13.07 -9.34
N GLU A 376 -10.24 -12.88 -8.30
CA GLU A 376 -9.32 -11.74 -8.24
C GLU A 376 -8.03 -11.94 -9.06
N ASN A 377 -7.48 -13.17 -9.07
CA ASN A 377 -6.19 -13.42 -9.73
C ASN A 377 -6.33 -13.96 -11.16
N TYR A 378 -7.41 -14.71 -11.45
CA TYR A 378 -7.59 -15.36 -12.76
C TYR A 378 -8.60 -14.63 -13.64
N HIS A 379 -9.65 -14.02 -13.06
CA HIS A 379 -10.66 -13.27 -13.83
C HIS A 379 -10.46 -11.75 -13.73
N GLU A 380 -9.42 -11.28 -13.03
CA GLU A 380 -9.16 -9.84 -12.79
C GLU A 380 -10.38 -9.08 -12.23
N GLY A 381 -11.26 -9.81 -11.56
CA GLY A 381 -12.49 -9.33 -10.97
C GLY A 381 -12.36 -9.00 -9.48
N GLN A 382 -13.50 -8.97 -8.78
CA GLN A 382 -13.54 -8.79 -7.33
C GLN A 382 -14.58 -9.72 -6.70
N LEU A 383 -14.25 -10.31 -5.53
CA LEU A 383 -15.21 -11.08 -4.71
C LEU A 383 -15.19 -10.57 -3.27
N PHE A 384 -16.36 -10.13 -2.79
CA PHE A 384 -16.51 -9.63 -1.42
C PHE A 384 -17.93 -9.83 -0.89
N VAL A 385 -18.08 -9.71 0.44
CA VAL A 385 -19.40 -9.67 1.07
C VAL A 385 -19.97 -8.26 0.90
N LYS A 386 -21.05 -8.13 0.13
CA LYS A 386 -21.75 -6.87 -0.10
C LYS A 386 -22.58 -6.47 1.11
N TRP A 387 -23.25 -7.43 1.71
CA TRP A 387 -24.12 -7.28 2.87
C TRP A 387 -24.19 -8.58 3.65
N SER A 388 -24.25 -8.50 4.95
CA SER A 388 -24.56 -9.63 5.82
C SER A 388 -25.07 -9.15 7.16
N GLU A 389 -26.12 -9.81 7.66
CA GLU A 389 -26.71 -9.56 8.96
C GLU A 389 -27.02 -10.88 9.65
N VAL A 390 -26.64 -11.01 10.92
CA VAL A 390 -26.85 -12.23 11.70
C VAL A 390 -28.34 -12.53 11.82
N GLY A 391 -28.76 -13.74 11.44
CA GLY A 391 -30.14 -14.17 11.43
C GLY A 391 -30.94 -13.77 10.18
N ARG A 392 -30.36 -13.03 9.24
CA ARG A 392 -31.06 -12.56 8.02
C ARG A 392 -30.46 -13.05 6.71
N GLY A 393 -29.16 -13.39 6.72
CA GLY A 393 -28.50 -13.93 5.54
C GLY A 393 -27.26 -13.16 5.12
N THR A 394 -26.75 -13.51 3.94
CA THR A 394 -25.55 -12.93 3.37
C THR A 394 -25.70 -12.71 1.87
N THR A 395 -25.14 -11.60 1.37
CA THR A 395 -25.00 -11.35 -0.06
C THR A 395 -23.52 -11.28 -0.41
N PHE A 396 -23.03 -12.23 -1.19
CA PHE A 396 -21.73 -12.17 -1.84
C PHE A 396 -21.86 -11.46 -3.19
N ARG A 397 -20.88 -10.63 -3.54
CA ARG A 397 -20.81 -9.98 -4.83
C ARG A 397 -19.56 -10.40 -5.58
N ILE A 398 -19.77 -10.90 -6.80
CA ILE A 398 -18.74 -11.13 -7.79
C ILE A 398 -18.83 -9.98 -8.80
N VAL A 399 -17.71 -9.32 -9.10
CA VAL A 399 -17.61 -8.29 -10.15
C VAL A 399 -16.66 -8.81 -11.21
N LEU A 400 -17.08 -8.76 -12.48
CA LEU A 400 -16.32 -9.21 -13.64
C LEU A 400 -16.18 -8.07 -14.65
N ASN A 401 -15.13 -8.12 -15.45
CA ASN A 401 -14.97 -7.24 -16.61
C ASN A 401 -15.74 -7.84 -17.79
N GLN A 402 -16.34 -6.95 -18.60
CA GLN A 402 -16.93 -7.30 -19.90
C GLN A 402 -15.87 -7.33 -20.97
#